data_8d8043512a5534008020175cb9283cda
#
_entry.id   8d8043512a5534008020175cb9283cda
#
_cell.length_a   1.000
_cell.length_b   1.000
_cell.length_c   1.000
_cell.angle_alpha   90.00
_cell.angle_beta   90.00
_cell.angle_gamma   90.00
#
_symmetry.space_group_name_H-M   'P 1'
#
loop_
_entity.id
_entity.type
_entity.pdbx_description
1 polymer ?
#
loop_
_entity_poly.entity_id
_entity_poly.type
_entity_poly.pdbx_seq_one_letter_code
_entity_poly.pdbx_strand_id
1 'polypeptide(L)'
;VETQPQESPDAAPKPEAQSAEPKSIFDLMTGGSISYEADLAAYYLNEMTAAAAEGDVEAGRSAEEKRNAVIDASAAEPDPGKISFDDLYLLSKVICYEAGSDWLTDEFRICVGEVIMNRVASPEYPDSIHDVIYQKGQYSCVNTARFAGLVPTEECVDAALRLLCGERRMVPSVVFQSNDLQGEPFTMYTDRRLGTTYFCLSENQELYPID
;
A
#
# COMPACT_ATOMS: atom_id res chain seq x y z
N VAL A 1 -54.85 -1.25 56.81
CA VAL A 1 -53.71 -2.18 56.58
C VAL A 1 -53.12 -1.79 55.19
N GLU A 2 -52.08 -0.99 55.24
CA GLU A 2 -51.31 -0.52 54.12
C GLU A 2 -50.32 -1.63 53.73
N THR A 3 -50.37 -2.08 52.51
CA THR A 3 -49.39 -2.99 51.94
C THR A 3 -48.41 -2.21 51.02
N GLN A 4 -47.16 -2.15 51.45
CA GLN A 4 -46.05 -1.60 50.66
C GLN A 4 -45.72 -2.54 49.50
N PRO A 5 -45.30 -2.02 48.35
CA PRO A 5 -44.76 -2.84 47.25
C PRO A 5 -43.33 -3.24 47.57
N GLN A 6 -43.02 -4.52 47.38
CA GLN A 6 -41.66 -5.08 47.43
C GLN A 6 -40.87 -4.62 46.23
N GLU A 7 -39.71 -4.05 46.47
CA GLU A 7 -38.65 -3.86 45.50
C GLU A 7 -38.02 -5.20 45.14
N SER A 8 -37.91 -5.47 43.83
CA SER A 8 -37.14 -6.58 43.30
C SER A 8 -35.66 -6.19 43.24
N PRO A 9 -34.73 -7.03 43.66
CA PRO A 9 -33.31 -6.78 43.56
C PRO A 9 -32.77 -7.20 42.20
N ASP A 10 -31.75 -6.44 41.80
CA ASP A 10 -30.71 -6.83 40.87
C ASP A 10 -31.04 -6.92 39.35
N ALA A 11 -30.97 -5.73 38.75
CA ALA A 11 -30.54 -5.66 37.34
C ALA A 11 -29.01 -5.48 37.31
N ALA A 12 -28.32 -6.56 36.88
CA ALA A 12 -26.90 -6.51 36.62
C ALA A 12 -26.58 -5.39 35.61
N PRO A 13 -25.48 -4.63 35.77
CA PRO A 13 -25.10 -3.61 34.82
C PRO A 13 -24.82 -4.23 33.47
N LYS A 14 -25.45 -3.69 32.42
CA LYS A 14 -25.10 -3.99 31.04
C LYS A 14 -23.61 -3.66 30.83
N PRO A 15 -22.84 -4.55 30.17
CA PRO A 15 -21.49 -4.21 29.80
C PRO A 15 -21.53 -2.99 28.87
N GLU A 16 -20.86 -1.93 29.26
CA GLU A 16 -20.55 -0.78 28.40
C GLU A 16 -19.88 -1.31 27.15
N ALA A 17 -20.44 -0.99 25.99
CA ALA A 17 -19.79 -1.23 24.71
C ALA A 17 -18.50 -0.41 24.71
N GLN A 18 -17.37 -1.07 24.96
CA GLN A 18 -16.07 -0.50 24.66
C GLN A 18 -16.06 -0.18 23.17
N SER A 19 -15.99 1.09 22.84
CA SER A 19 -15.72 1.55 21.48
C SER A 19 -14.39 0.93 21.07
N ALA A 20 -14.42 -0.07 20.21
CA ALA A 20 -13.20 -0.62 19.62
C ALA A 20 -12.56 0.51 18.82
N GLU A 21 -11.39 0.95 19.24
CA GLU A 21 -10.56 1.83 18.44
C GLU A 21 -10.30 1.15 17.09
N PRO A 22 -10.18 1.93 15.99
CA PRO A 22 -9.93 1.35 14.68
C PRO A 22 -8.62 0.56 14.74
N LYS A 23 -8.69 -0.73 14.44
CA LYS A 23 -7.52 -1.60 14.38
C LYS A 23 -6.54 -1.02 13.34
N SER A 24 -5.29 -0.87 13.71
CA SER A 24 -4.24 -0.46 12.77
C SER A 24 -4.14 -1.51 11.64
N ILE A 25 -3.63 -1.09 10.47
CA ILE A 25 -3.34 -2.02 9.36
C ILE A 25 -2.48 -3.20 9.87
N PHE A 26 -1.60 -2.94 10.82
CA PHE A 26 -0.75 -3.93 11.45
C PHE A 26 -1.55 -4.98 12.25
N ASP A 27 -2.61 -4.60 12.96
CA ASP A 27 -3.51 -5.52 13.68
C ASP A 27 -4.22 -6.49 12.73
N LEU A 28 -4.53 -6.04 11.52
CA LEU A 28 -5.16 -6.85 10.49
C LEU A 28 -4.19 -7.86 9.87
N MET A 29 -2.89 -7.54 9.83
CA MET A 29 -1.86 -8.37 9.19
C MET A 29 -1.29 -9.44 10.12
N THR A 30 -1.22 -9.20 11.43
CA THR A 30 -0.49 -10.10 12.35
C THR A 30 -1.36 -11.02 13.19
N GLY A 31 -2.67 -10.76 13.33
CA GLY A 31 -3.66 -11.65 13.98
C GLY A 31 -3.34 -12.15 15.40
N GLY A 32 -2.35 -11.58 16.09
CA GLY A 32 -1.78 -12.09 17.32
C GLY A 32 -1.55 -11.04 18.40
N SER A 33 -1.13 -11.48 19.57
CA SER A 33 -0.73 -10.64 20.69
C SER A 33 0.43 -9.73 20.29
N ILE A 34 0.16 -8.41 20.23
CA ILE A 34 1.11 -7.41 19.78
C ILE A 34 2.06 -7.12 20.93
N SER A 35 3.37 -7.15 20.67
CA SER A 35 4.40 -6.72 21.63
C SER A 35 4.57 -5.19 21.55
N TYR A 36 5.13 -4.58 22.58
CA TYR A 36 5.44 -3.15 22.60
C TYR A 36 6.32 -2.73 21.41
N GLU A 37 7.24 -3.59 21.00
CA GLU A 37 8.12 -3.36 19.84
C GLU A 37 7.32 -3.35 18.53
N ALA A 38 6.32 -4.22 18.38
CA ALA A 38 5.45 -4.23 17.20
C ALA A 38 4.59 -2.96 17.13
N ASP A 39 4.03 -2.50 18.26
CA ASP A 39 3.29 -1.23 18.31
C ASP A 39 4.18 -0.04 17.94
N LEU A 40 5.42 -0.03 18.42
CA LEU A 40 6.37 1.03 18.13
C LEU A 40 6.84 1.01 16.67
N ALA A 41 7.05 -0.17 16.09
CA ALA A 41 7.36 -0.32 14.66
C ALA A 41 6.19 0.14 13.78
N ALA A 42 4.94 -0.16 14.17
CA ALA A 42 3.74 0.32 13.50
C ALA A 42 3.59 1.84 13.62
N TYR A 43 3.89 2.42 14.77
CA TYR A 43 3.91 3.88 14.95
C TYR A 43 4.87 4.56 13.96
N TYR A 44 6.11 4.08 13.85
CA TYR A 44 7.06 4.66 12.89
C TYR A 44 6.68 4.41 11.43
N LEU A 45 5.98 3.33 11.10
CA LEU A 45 5.44 3.13 9.77
C LEU A 45 4.35 4.17 9.45
N ASN A 46 3.50 4.51 10.41
CA ASN A 46 2.53 5.60 10.25
C ASN A 46 3.21 6.97 10.07
N GLU A 47 4.29 7.24 10.81
CA GLU A 47 5.09 8.46 10.60
C GLU A 47 5.71 8.51 9.20
N MET A 48 6.18 7.37 8.66
CA MET A 48 6.67 7.29 7.28
C MET A 48 5.57 7.61 6.26
N THR A 49 4.37 7.08 6.45
CA THR A 49 3.25 7.34 5.52
C THR A 49 2.79 8.78 5.58
N ALA A 50 2.72 9.38 6.76
CA ALA A 50 2.39 10.79 6.95
C ALA A 50 3.44 11.69 6.27
N ALA A 51 4.71 11.43 6.51
CA ALA A 51 5.81 12.18 5.89
C ALA A 51 5.79 12.06 4.34
N ALA A 52 5.46 10.88 3.80
CA ALA A 52 5.32 10.70 2.36
C ALA A 52 4.16 11.52 1.78
N ALA A 53 3.01 11.58 2.46
CA ALA A 53 1.86 12.38 2.04
C ALA A 53 2.11 13.90 2.17
N GLU A 54 2.99 14.31 3.08
CA GLU A 54 3.43 15.70 3.24
C GLU A 54 4.60 16.08 2.31
N GLY A 55 5.26 15.09 1.73
CA GLY A 55 6.48 15.28 0.92
C GLY A 55 7.73 15.60 1.75
N ASP A 56 7.68 15.31 3.06
CA ASP A 56 8.82 15.50 3.98
C ASP A 56 9.75 14.28 3.95
N VAL A 57 10.69 14.32 3.03
CA VAL A 57 11.65 13.23 2.79
C VAL A 57 12.58 13.00 3.98
N GLU A 58 12.96 14.07 4.71
CA GLU A 58 13.85 13.96 5.85
C GLU A 58 13.14 13.27 7.04
N ALA A 59 11.92 13.71 7.34
CA ALA A 59 11.10 13.07 8.38
C ALA A 59 10.81 11.61 8.06
N GLY A 60 10.50 11.28 6.81
CA GLY A 60 10.23 9.92 6.38
C GLY A 60 11.42 8.97 6.56
N ARG A 61 12.62 9.38 6.15
CA ARG A 61 13.85 8.60 6.35
C ARG A 61 14.21 8.45 7.83
N SER A 62 14.02 9.52 8.62
CA SER A 62 14.23 9.45 10.08
C SER A 62 13.27 8.46 10.74
N ALA A 63 12.02 8.40 10.31
CA ALA A 63 11.04 7.43 10.80
C ALA A 63 11.41 5.99 10.39
N GLU A 64 11.90 5.79 9.16
CA GLU A 64 12.43 4.49 8.70
C GLU A 64 13.59 4.01 9.57
N GLU A 65 14.58 4.85 9.83
CA GLU A 65 15.72 4.50 10.68
C GLU A 65 15.28 4.05 12.08
N LYS A 66 14.33 4.76 12.69
CA LYS A 66 13.78 4.42 14.00
C LYS A 66 13.00 3.10 13.96
N ARG A 67 12.18 2.89 12.93
CA ARG A 67 11.45 1.63 12.72
C ARG A 67 12.41 0.45 12.60
N ASN A 68 13.43 0.57 11.77
CA ASN A 68 14.41 -0.48 11.56
C ASN A 68 15.20 -0.80 12.85
N ALA A 69 15.56 0.22 13.66
CA ALA A 69 16.20 0.01 14.95
C ALA A 69 15.32 -0.78 15.94
N VAL A 70 14.00 -0.55 15.93
CA VAL A 70 13.05 -1.31 16.77
C VAL A 70 12.97 -2.77 16.30
N ILE A 71 12.85 -3.01 14.99
CA ILE A 71 12.77 -4.35 14.41
C ILE A 71 14.07 -5.14 14.69
N ASP A 72 15.23 -4.52 14.47
CA ASP A 72 16.53 -5.17 14.70
C ASP A 72 16.76 -5.49 16.17
N ALA A 73 16.21 -4.69 17.10
CA ALA A 73 16.31 -4.93 18.54
C ALA A 73 15.36 -6.03 19.06
N SER A 74 14.26 -6.28 18.37
CA SER A 74 13.21 -7.19 18.84
C SER A 74 13.58 -8.67 18.71
N ALA A 75 14.63 -9.03 17.98
CA ALA A 75 15.01 -10.41 17.64
C ALA A 75 13.84 -11.28 17.16
N ALA A 76 12.72 -10.65 16.81
CA ALA A 76 11.57 -11.29 16.21
C ALA A 76 11.92 -11.79 14.81
N GLU A 77 11.16 -12.78 14.33
CA GLU A 77 11.26 -13.31 12.96
C GLU A 77 11.46 -12.17 11.95
N PRO A 78 12.31 -12.37 10.94
CA PRO A 78 12.61 -11.31 9.99
C PRO A 78 11.30 -10.75 9.42
N ASP A 79 11.11 -9.45 9.56
CA ASP A 79 10.01 -8.71 8.92
C ASP A 79 9.99 -9.10 7.43
N PRO A 80 8.86 -9.56 6.87
CA PRO A 80 8.76 -10.02 5.48
C PRO A 80 9.11 -8.97 4.42
N GLY A 81 9.53 -7.80 4.83
CA GLY A 81 10.10 -6.77 3.95
C GLY A 81 10.31 -5.48 4.73
N LYS A 82 11.56 -5.13 4.97
CA LYS A 82 11.88 -3.76 5.41
C LYS A 82 11.36 -2.79 4.35
N ILE A 83 10.25 -2.13 4.63
CA ILE A 83 9.72 -1.11 3.73
C ILE A 83 10.65 0.09 3.77
N SER A 84 11.30 0.37 2.65
CA SER A 84 12.11 1.57 2.47
C SER A 84 11.20 2.79 2.29
N PHE A 85 11.52 3.89 2.94
CA PHE A 85 10.82 5.16 2.70
C PHE A 85 10.97 5.64 1.26
N ASP A 86 12.15 5.48 0.67
CA ASP A 86 12.40 5.88 -0.72
C ASP A 86 11.54 5.09 -1.70
N ASP A 87 11.35 3.78 -1.47
CA ASP A 87 10.47 2.94 -2.29
C ASP A 87 8.99 3.31 -2.09
N LEU A 88 8.55 3.51 -0.85
CA LEU A 88 7.20 3.97 -0.54
C LEU A 88 6.91 5.30 -1.24
N TYR A 89 7.78 6.28 -1.08
CA TYR A 89 7.57 7.62 -1.64
C TYR A 89 7.61 7.62 -3.17
N LEU A 90 8.56 6.92 -3.79
CA LEU A 90 8.68 6.84 -5.24
C LEU A 90 7.48 6.12 -5.88
N LEU A 91 7.07 4.97 -5.32
CA LEU A 91 5.90 4.23 -5.78
C LEU A 91 4.63 5.06 -5.64
N SER A 92 4.45 5.73 -4.50
CA SER A 92 3.31 6.65 -4.27
C SER A 92 3.27 7.78 -5.30
N LYS A 93 4.41 8.37 -5.65
CA LYS A 93 4.49 9.42 -6.67
C LYS A 93 4.08 8.92 -8.05
N VAL A 94 4.49 7.72 -8.46
CA VAL A 94 4.08 7.18 -9.76
C VAL A 94 2.60 6.86 -9.77
N ILE A 95 2.07 6.22 -8.73
CA ILE A 95 0.62 5.97 -8.58
C ILE A 95 -0.14 7.29 -8.65
N CYS A 96 0.32 8.32 -7.94
CA CYS A 96 -0.32 9.63 -7.92
C CYS A 96 -0.26 10.34 -9.27
N TYR A 97 0.83 10.19 -10.03
CA TYR A 97 0.94 10.77 -11.35
C TYR A 97 -0.03 10.13 -12.35
N GLU A 98 -0.17 8.80 -12.32
CA GLU A 98 -0.97 8.01 -13.24
C GLU A 98 -2.45 7.91 -12.81
N ALA A 99 -2.72 7.83 -11.51
CA ALA A 99 -4.02 7.51 -10.93
C ALA A 99 -4.43 8.42 -9.76
N GLY A 100 -3.79 9.57 -9.56
CA GLY A 100 -4.01 10.46 -8.41
C GLY A 100 -5.26 11.35 -8.50
N SER A 101 -6.07 11.24 -9.54
CA SER A 101 -7.31 12.02 -9.65
C SER A 101 -8.36 11.50 -8.66
N ASP A 102 -9.08 12.42 -8.02
CA ASP A 102 -10.07 12.17 -6.96
C ASP A 102 -11.27 11.32 -7.42
N TRP A 103 -11.57 11.29 -8.71
CA TRP A 103 -12.64 10.45 -9.28
C TRP A 103 -12.18 9.03 -9.64
N LEU A 104 -10.88 8.71 -9.60
CA LEU A 104 -10.37 7.38 -9.85
C LEU A 104 -10.49 6.51 -8.60
N THR A 105 -10.77 5.23 -8.80
CA THR A 105 -11.01 4.30 -7.70
C THR A 105 -9.70 3.84 -7.06
N ASP A 106 -9.79 3.43 -5.82
CA ASP A 106 -8.69 2.79 -5.11
C ASP A 106 -8.19 1.52 -5.82
N GLU A 107 -9.12 0.71 -6.35
CA GLU A 107 -8.82 -0.45 -7.19
C GLU A 107 -7.90 -0.11 -8.37
N PHE A 108 -8.18 1.00 -9.05
CA PHE A 108 -7.33 1.43 -10.17
C PHE A 108 -5.94 1.85 -9.71
N ARG A 109 -5.81 2.54 -8.56
CA ARG A 109 -4.51 2.91 -7.96
C ARG A 109 -3.68 1.67 -7.64
N ILE A 110 -4.31 0.66 -7.02
CA ILE A 110 -3.66 -0.63 -6.74
C ILE A 110 -3.18 -1.29 -8.02
N CYS A 111 -4.03 -1.44 -9.04
CA CYS A 111 -3.63 -2.06 -10.31
C CYS A 111 -2.45 -1.32 -10.98
N VAL A 112 -2.45 0.01 -10.97
CA VAL A 112 -1.36 0.82 -11.52
C VAL A 112 -0.03 0.54 -10.82
N GLY A 113 -0.03 0.55 -9.48
CA GLY A 113 1.17 0.27 -8.70
C GLY A 113 1.59 -1.20 -8.77
N GLU A 114 0.62 -2.12 -8.88
CA GLU A 114 0.90 -3.56 -8.97
C GLU A 114 1.67 -3.94 -10.24
N VAL A 115 1.44 -3.27 -11.37
CA VAL A 115 2.26 -3.47 -12.58
C VAL A 115 3.74 -3.21 -12.28
N ILE A 116 4.06 -2.19 -11.48
CA ILE A 116 5.44 -1.91 -11.06
C ILE A 116 5.97 -3.06 -10.20
N MET A 117 5.20 -3.49 -9.20
CA MET A 117 5.60 -4.58 -8.31
C MET A 117 5.77 -5.92 -9.05
N ASN A 118 4.88 -6.20 -10.02
CA ASN A 118 5.00 -7.37 -10.87
C ASN A 118 6.26 -7.33 -11.73
N ARG A 119 6.63 -6.16 -12.26
CA ARG A 119 7.88 -5.98 -13.00
C ARG A 119 9.10 -6.21 -12.10
N VAL A 120 9.12 -5.69 -10.87
CA VAL A 120 10.20 -5.94 -9.91
C VAL A 120 10.38 -7.44 -9.63
N ALA A 121 9.27 -8.18 -9.55
CA ALA A 121 9.29 -9.63 -9.33
C ALA A 121 9.57 -10.45 -10.60
N SER A 122 9.55 -9.82 -11.77
CA SER A 122 9.65 -10.48 -13.08
C SER A 122 11.11 -10.68 -13.51
N PRO A 123 11.47 -11.83 -14.11
CA PRO A 123 12.79 -12.03 -14.69
C PRO A 123 13.06 -11.17 -15.94
N GLU A 124 12.05 -10.47 -16.49
CA GLU A 124 12.15 -9.65 -17.70
C GLU A 124 12.53 -8.20 -17.41
N TYR A 125 12.50 -7.79 -16.15
CA TYR A 125 12.67 -6.39 -15.71
C TYR A 125 13.74 -6.27 -14.62
N PRO A 126 14.19 -5.04 -14.31
CA PRO A 126 15.05 -4.81 -13.14
C PRO A 126 14.38 -5.25 -11.83
N ASP A 127 15.19 -5.57 -10.83
CA ASP A 127 14.80 -6.14 -9.54
C ASP A 127 14.57 -5.09 -8.43
N SER A 128 14.49 -3.80 -8.80
CA SER A 128 14.19 -2.73 -7.86
C SER A 128 13.09 -1.79 -8.38
N ILE A 129 12.30 -1.23 -7.46
CA ILE A 129 11.26 -0.23 -7.78
C ILE A 129 11.87 0.94 -8.53
N HIS A 130 13.02 1.44 -8.04
CA HIS A 130 13.73 2.55 -8.68
C HIS A 130 14.08 2.23 -10.14
N ASP A 131 14.73 1.11 -10.39
CA ASP A 131 15.23 0.80 -11.72
C ASP A 131 14.12 0.42 -12.72
N VAL A 132 13.02 -0.18 -12.24
CA VAL A 132 11.79 -0.38 -13.04
C VAL A 132 11.19 0.96 -13.46
N ILE A 133 11.07 1.90 -12.53
CA ILE A 133 10.44 3.20 -12.79
C ILE A 133 11.32 4.07 -13.70
N TYR A 134 12.64 4.05 -13.50
CA TYR A 134 13.58 4.83 -14.31
C TYR A 134 14.08 4.10 -15.56
N GLN A 135 13.56 2.91 -15.85
CA GLN A 135 13.90 2.16 -17.05
C GLN A 135 13.54 2.99 -18.30
N LYS A 136 14.49 3.09 -19.22
CA LYS A 136 14.33 3.90 -20.44
C LYS A 136 13.10 3.47 -21.24
N GLY A 137 12.20 4.41 -21.51
CA GLY A 137 11.01 4.19 -22.35
C GLY A 137 9.78 3.70 -21.59
N GLN A 138 9.88 3.49 -20.25
CA GLN A 138 8.74 3.07 -19.43
C GLN A 138 7.98 4.29 -18.87
N TYR A 139 8.32 4.77 -17.71
CA TYR A 139 7.62 5.90 -17.05
C TYR A 139 8.26 7.23 -17.46
N SER A 140 7.89 7.76 -18.64
CA SER A 140 8.47 9.03 -19.14
C SER A 140 8.20 10.23 -18.23
N CYS A 141 7.20 10.16 -17.38
CA CYS A 141 6.81 11.19 -16.43
C CYS A 141 7.93 11.55 -15.44
N VAL A 142 8.78 10.59 -15.05
CA VAL A 142 9.80 10.80 -14.00
C VAL A 142 10.84 11.87 -14.36
N ASN A 143 11.01 12.15 -15.64
CA ASN A 143 11.95 13.17 -16.14
C ASN A 143 11.31 14.58 -16.25
N THR A 144 10.09 14.76 -15.72
CA THR A 144 9.38 16.05 -15.82
C THR A 144 9.49 16.86 -14.52
N ALA A 145 9.49 18.18 -14.65
CA ALA A 145 9.42 19.08 -13.49
C ALA A 145 8.13 18.87 -12.67
N ARG A 146 7.03 18.46 -13.33
CA ARG A 146 5.78 18.12 -12.66
C ARG A 146 5.95 16.92 -11.72
N PHE A 147 6.62 15.86 -12.17
CA PHE A 147 6.87 14.70 -11.33
C PHE A 147 7.84 15.04 -10.19
N ALA A 148 8.89 15.81 -10.46
CA ALA A 148 9.85 16.22 -9.44
C ALA A 148 9.16 16.96 -8.26
N GLY A 149 8.25 17.89 -8.56
CA GLY A 149 7.49 18.65 -7.56
C GLY A 149 6.20 17.99 -7.08
N LEU A 150 5.90 16.75 -7.51
CA LEU A 150 4.68 16.06 -7.10
C LEU A 150 4.79 15.56 -5.66
N VAL A 151 3.82 15.94 -4.82
CA VAL A 151 3.58 15.35 -3.51
C VAL A 151 2.40 14.39 -3.67
N PRO A 152 2.55 13.11 -3.30
CA PRO A 152 1.48 12.14 -3.44
C PRO A 152 0.35 12.43 -2.44
N THR A 153 -0.89 12.06 -2.79
CA THR A 153 -2.03 12.14 -1.86
C THR A 153 -2.01 10.95 -0.90
N GLU A 154 -2.75 11.09 0.22
CA GLU A 154 -2.87 10.02 1.22
C GLU A 154 -3.34 8.70 0.59
N GLU A 155 -4.31 8.74 -0.34
CA GLU A 155 -4.82 7.54 -1.01
C GLU A 155 -3.76 6.87 -1.89
N CYS A 156 -2.84 7.64 -2.47
CA CYS A 156 -1.75 7.10 -3.27
C CYS A 156 -0.65 6.50 -2.38
N VAL A 157 -0.41 7.08 -1.20
CA VAL A 157 0.51 6.53 -0.20
C VAL A 157 -0.05 5.23 0.38
N ASP A 158 -1.36 5.19 0.71
CA ASP A 158 -2.04 3.98 1.18
C ASP A 158 -1.94 2.84 0.15
N ALA A 159 -2.24 3.12 -1.12
CA ALA A 159 -2.13 2.14 -2.19
C ALA A 159 -0.70 1.60 -2.32
N ALA A 160 0.31 2.45 -2.26
CA ALA A 160 1.72 2.05 -2.32
C ALA A 160 2.10 1.19 -1.11
N LEU A 161 1.70 1.58 0.11
CA LEU A 161 1.97 0.82 1.32
C LEU A 161 1.36 -0.58 1.25
N ARG A 162 0.09 -0.70 0.85
CA ARG A 162 -0.60 -1.99 0.73
C ARG A 162 0.10 -2.91 -0.27
N LEU A 163 0.59 -2.37 -1.39
CA LEU A 163 1.37 -3.13 -2.37
C LEU A 163 2.72 -3.59 -1.80
N LEU A 164 3.43 -2.74 -1.08
CA LEU A 164 4.68 -3.09 -0.39
C LEU A 164 4.46 -4.13 0.71
N CYS A 165 3.30 -4.11 1.35
CA CYS A 165 2.84 -5.13 2.30
C CYS A 165 2.33 -6.42 1.65
N GLY A 166 2.40 -6.55 0.32
CA GLY A 166 2.08 -7.80 -0.39
C GLY A 166 0.66 -7.90 -0.94
N GLU A 167 -0.16 -6.83 -0.91
CA GLU A 167 -1.46 -6.87 -1.56
C GLU A 167 -1.31 -7.05 -3.07
N ARG A 168 -2.09 -7.95 -3.66
CA ARG A 168 -2.10 -8.23 -5.10
C ARG A 168 -3.54 -8.45 -5.58
N ARG A 169 -3.83 -8.00 -6.81
CA ARG A 169 -5.12 -8.12 -7.50
C ARG A 169 -4.99 -8.86 -8.82
N MET A 170 -3.78 -8.90 -9.36
CA MET A 170 -3.49 -9.47 -10.68
C MET A 170 -2.46 -10.59 -10.54
N VAL A 171 -2.35 -11.39 -11.57
CA VAL A 171 -1.31 -12.44 -11.63
C VAL A 171 0.06 -11.80 -11.91
N PRO A 172 1.18 -12.45 -11.48
CA PRO A 172 2.52 -11.90 -11.62
C PRO A 172 2.94 -11.54 -13.04
N SER A 173 2.36 -12.20 -14.04
CA SER A 173 2.66 -11.94 -15.47
C SER A 173 1.98 -10.70 -16.04
N VAL A 174 1.14 -9.98 -15.28
CA VAL A 174 0.57 -8.69 -15.72
C VAL A 174 1.60 -7.59 -15.53
N VAL A 175 2.31 -7.27 -16.60
CA VAL A 175 3.45 -6.34 -16.59
C VAL A 175 3.27 -5.14 -17.51
N PHE A 176 2.14 -5.05 -18.23
CA PHE A 176 1.82 -3.93 -19.11
C PHE A 176 0.56 -3.19 -18.63
N GLN A 177 0.66 -1.86 -18.71
CA GLN A 177 -0.45 -0.93 -18.53
C GLN A 177 -0.42 0.06 -19.68
N SER A 178 -1.52 0.19 -20.43
CA SER A 178 -1.62 1.12 -21.57
C SER A 178 -3.06 1.44 -21.89
N ASN A 179 -3.28 2.60 -22.56
CA ASN A 179 -4.56 2.92 -23.18
C ASN A 179 -4.77 2.16 -24.49
N ASP A 180 -3.71 1.65 -25.08
CA ASP A 180 -3.74 0.76 -26.23
C ASP A 180 -3.50 -0.67 -25.79
N LEU A 181 -4.16 -1.64 -26.46
CA LEU A 181 -4.00 -3.05 -26.15
C LEU A 181 -2.58 -3.52 -26.52
N GLN A 182 -1.83 -3.95 -25.50
CA GLN A 182 -0.47 -4.49 -25.63
C GLN A 182 -0.44 -5.94 -25.14
N GLY A 183 -0.67 -6.88 -26.06
CA GLY A 183 -0.73 -8.30 -25.71
C GLY A 183 -2.11 -8.76 -25.24
N GLU A 184 -2.16 -9.88 -24.52
CA GLU A 184 -3.39 -10.47 -23.99
C GLU A 184 -3.86 -9.70 -22.77
N PRO A 185 -5.10 -9.14 -22.75
CA PRO A 185 -5.59 -8.40 -21.59
C PRO A 185 -5.99 -9.36 -20.48
N PHE A 186 -5.47 -9.11 -19.28
CA PHE A 186 -5.93 -9.77 -18.04
C PHE A 186 -7.17 -9.07 -17.50
N THR A 187 -7.12 -7.73 -17.44
CA THR A 187 -8.25 -6.90 -17.00
C THR A 187 -8.18 -5.51 -17.64
N MET A 188 -9.26 -4.74 -17.47
CA MET A 188 -9.32 -3.36 -17.95
C MET A 188 -10.11 -2.49 -16.99
N TYR A 189 -9.76 -1.21 -16.95
CA TYR A 189 -10.49 -0.17 -16.25
C TYR A 189 -10.99 0.86 -17.25
N THR A 190 -12.27 1.25 -17.15
CA THR A 190 -12.86 2.25 -18.05
C THR A 190 -13.48 3.38 -17.24
N ASP A 191 -13.05 4.59 -17.51
CA ASP A 191 -13.63 5.83 -16.99
C ASP A 191 -13.93 6.82 -18.11
N ARG A 192 -14.96 7.65 -17.94
CA ARG A 192 -15.40 8.61 -18.98
C ARG A 192 -14.35 9.67 -19.31
N ARG A 193 -13.47 10.02 -18.38
CA ARG A 193 -12.45 11.06 -18.52
C ARG A 193 -11.11 10.49 -18.94
N LEU A 194 -10.77 9.31 -18.39
CA LEU A 194 -9.52 8.62 -18.65
C LEU A 194 -9.56 7.80 -19.95
N GLY A 195 -10.73 7.30 -20.34
CA GLY A 195 -10.87 6.28 -21.38
C GLY A 195 -10.68 4.87 -20.80
N THR A 196 -10.18 3.95 -21.61
CA THR A 196 -9.89 2.58 -21.17
C THR A 196 -8.40 2.39 -20.97
N THR A 197 -8.04 1.85 -19.82
CA THR A 197 -6.69 1.36 -19.51
C THR A 197 -6.75 -0.16 -19.47
N TYR A 198 -5.88 -0.81 -20.23
CA TYR A 198 -5.70 -2.26 -20.27
C TYR A 198 -4.52 -2.65 -19.40
N PHE A 199 -4.68 -3.73 -18.65
CA PHE A 199 -3.63 -4.41 -17.90
C PHE A 199 -3.39 -5.76 -18.57
N CYS A 200 -2.21 -5.93 -19.18
CA CYS A 200 -1.95 -7.05 -20.07
C CYS A 200 -0.82 -7.94 -19.56
N LEU A 201 -0.93 -9.20 -19.94
CA LEU A 201 0.06 -10.23 -19.64
C LEU A 201 1.35 -10.00 -20.44
N SER A 202 2.48 -10.48 -19.92
CA SER A 202 3.71 -10.63 -20.69
C SER A 202 3.49 -11.57 -21.88
N GLU A 203 4.21 -11.32 -22.97
CA GLU A 203 4.26 -12.26 -24.12
C GLU A 203 5.03 -13.55 -23.76
N ASN A 204 5.89 -13.51 -22.73
CA ASN A 204 6.73 -14.60 -22.26
C ASN A 204 6.13 -15.25 -21.00
N GLN A 205 4.87 -15.66 -21.06
CA GLN A 205 4.14 -16.18 -19.89
C GLN A 205 4.79 -17.43 -19.27
N GLU A 206 5.58 -18.17 -20.04
CA GLU A 206 6.33 -19.34 -19.58
C GLU A 206 7.42 -19.02 -18.54
N LEU A 207 7.79 -17.74 -18.39
CA LEU A 207 8.75 -17.28 -17.37
C LEU A 207 8.10 -17.08 -16.00
N TYR A 208 6.76 -17.13 -15.92
CA TYR A 208 6.02 -16.90 -14.70
C TYR A 208 5.45 -18.22 -14.17
N PRO A 209 5.71 -18.58 -12.91
CA PRO A 209 5.16 -19.79 -12.34
C PRO A 209 3.62 -19.72 -12.36
N ILE A 210 3.01 -20.83 -12.79
CA ILE A 210 1.55 -21.03 -12.65
C ILE A 210 1.37 -21.68 -11.28
N ASP A 211 0.89 -20.90 -10.32
CA ASP A 211 0.48 -21.43 -9.01
C ASP A 211 -0.87 -22.15 -9.09
#